data_686fd09f80a349768b897180167c9978
#
_entry.id   686fd09f80a349768b897180167c9978
#
_cell.length_a   1.000
_cell.length_b   1.000
_cell.length_c   1.000
_cell.angle_alpha   90.00
_cell.angle_beta   90.00
_cell.angle_gamma   90.00
#
_symmetry.space_group_name_H-M   'P 1'
#
loop_
_entity.id
_entity.type
_entity.pdbx_description
1 polymer ?
#
loop_
_entity_poly.entity_id
_entity_poly.type
_entity_poly.pdbx_seq_one_letter_code
_entity_poly.pdbx_strand_id
1 'polypeptide(L)'
;MSNEKLVHDLIVETMRQKYARNYKEIIAEADTCPELTLKNHGMVLAVVAVETDSTITPEKADVWKSIVEEGTKLILMIPKHARVKVTDILWQKGIMDRVSVGSYEIAITMP
;
A
#
# COMPACT_ATOMS: atom_id res chain seq x y z
N MET A 1 -1.79 22.56 6.91
CA MET A 1 -1.57 21.19 7.40
C MET A 1 -2.38 20.22 6.59
N SER A 2 -1.76 19.17 6.12
CA SER A 2 -2.43 18.19 5.29
C SER A 2 -3.11 17.12 6.15
N ASN A 3 -4.33 16.73 5.76
CA ASN A 3 -5.01 15.61 6.40
C ASN A 3 -4.53 14.26 5.85
N GLU A 4 -3.66 14.27 4.85
CA GLU A 4 -3.20 13.04 4.21
C GLU A 4 -2.50 12.11 5.18
N LYS A 5 -1.69 12.65 6.10
CA LYS A 5 -1.00 11.81 7.09
C LYS A 5 -1.99 11.10 8.01
N LEU A 6 -3.03 11.79 8.44
CA LEU A 6 -4.05 11.18 9.29
C LEU A 6 -4.80 10.06 8.54
N VAL A 7 -5.15 10.31 7.29
CA VAL A 7 -5.79 9.32 6.44
C VAL A 7 -4.85 8.14 6.22
N HIS A 8 -3.61 8.42 5.87
CA HIS A 8 -2.59 7.40 5.66
C HIS A 8 -2.47 6.47 6.88
N ASP A 9 -2.30 7.06 8.06
CA ASP A 9 -2.11 6.29 9.29
C ASP A 9 -3.36 5.48 9.64
N LEU A 10 -4.55 6.03 9.37
CA LEU A 10 -5.81 5.30 9.57
C LEU A 10 -5.88 4.07 8.66
N ILE A 11 -5.51 4.22 7.40
CA ILE A 11 -5.54 3.11 6.45
C ILE A 11 -4.50 2.05 6.84
N VAL A 12 -3.29 2.47 7.23
CA VAL A 12 -2.26 1.52 7.70
C VAL A 12 -2.80 0.69 8.87
N GLU A 13 -3.40 1.34 9.87
CA GLU A 13 -3.94 0.64 11.02
C GLU A 13 -5.11 -0.28 10.65
N THR A 14 -5.98 0.18 9.76
CA THR A 14 -7.11 -0.62 9.27
C THR A 14 -6.61 -1.90 8.58
N MET A 15 -5.59 -1.76 7.73
CA MET A 15 -5.02 -2.91 7.03
C MET A 15 -4.29 -3.84 8.00
N ARG A 16 -3.59 -3.27 8.99
CA ARG A 16 -2.94 -4.09 10.02
C ARG A 16 -3.97 -4.96 10.76
N GLN A 17 -5.09 -4.38 11.16
CA GLN A 17 -6.13 -5.12 11.86
C GLN A 17 -6.75 -6.20 10.96
N LYS A 18 -6.96 -5.87 9.69
CA LYS A 18 -7.52 -6.84 8.74
C LYS A 18 -6.60 -8.04 8.56
N TYR A 19 -5.30 -7.80 8.37
CA TYR A 19 -4.37 -8.89 8.12
C TYR A 19 -3.95 -9.64 9.38
N ALA A 20 -4.17 -9.06 10.57
CA ALA A 20 -3.87 -9.73 11.83
C ALA A 20 -4.63 -11.07 11.99
N ARG A 21 -5.72 -11.24 11.26
CA ARG A 21 -6.50 -12.48 11.27
C ARG A 21 -5.85 -13.61 10.45
N ASN A 22 -5.00 -13.24 9.50
CA ASN A 22 -4.46 -14.19 8.52
C ASN A 22 -2.95 -14.40 8.64
N TYR A 23 -2.25 -13.50 9.31
CA TYR A 23 -0.80 -13.58 9.44
C TYR A 23 -0.41 -13.53 10.91
N LYS A 24 0.55 -14.39 11.29
CA LYS A 24 0.98 -14.50 12.68
C LYS A 24 1.82 -13.30 13.14
N GLU A 25 2.58 -12.72 12.21
CA GLU A 25 3.42 -11.58 12.52
C GLU A 25 3.16 -10.47 11.51
N ILE A 26 2.99 -9.27 12.01
CA ILE A 26 2.88 -8.07 11.18
C ILE A 26 3.82 -7.03 11.74
N ILE A 27 4.76 -6.59 10.91
CA ILE A 27 5.64 -5.48 11.23
C ILE A 27 5.01 -4.24 10.61
N ALA A 28 4.70 -3.26 11.45
CA ALA A 28 4.08 -2.02 11.02
C ALA A 28 5.00 -0.83 11.25
N GLU A 29 5.34 -0.11 10.18
CA GLU A 29 6.18 1.07 10.25
C GLU A 29 5.54 2.15 9.37
N ALA A 30 4.74 3.03 9.99
CA ALA A 30 3.90 3.98 9.28
C ALA A 30 4.68 5.01 8.44
N ASP A 31 5.93 5.26 8.76
CA ASP A 31 6.74 6.27 8.07
C ASP A 31 7.66 5.68 7.01
N THR A 32 7.55 4.39 6.72
CA THR A 32 8.38 3.71 5.73
C THR A 32 7.53 3.16 4.59
N CYS A 33 8.19 2.76 3.51
CA CYS A 33 7.57 2.04 2.41
C CYS A 33 8.35 0.74 2.18
N PRO A 34 7.72 -0.43 2.35
CA PRO A 34 6.31 -0.64 2.65
C PRO A 34 5.98 -0.40 4.13
N GLU A 35 4.75 -0.02 4.40
CA GLU A 35 4.30 0.26 5.77
C GLU A 35 4.03 -1.00 6.58
N LEU A 36 3.61 -2.07 5.91
CA LEU A 36 3.34 -3.34 6.58
C LEU A 36 4.15 -4.46 5.94
N THR A 37 4.71 -5.32 6.79
CA THR A 37 5.34 -6.57 6.35
C THR A 37 4.57 -7.71 6.98
N LEU A 38 4.02 -8.59 6.15
CA LEU A 38 3.16 -9.70 6.57
C LEU A 38 3.98 -10.98 6.57
N LYS A 39 4.10 -11.61 7.75
CA LYS A 39 4.97 -12.77 7.95
C LYS A 39 4.22 -13.93 8.61
N ASN A 40 4.63 -15.15 8.26
CA ASN A 40 4.26 -16.35 8.99
C ASN A 40 5.52 -17.19 9.17
N HIS A 41 5.73 -17.70 10.39
CA HIS A 41 6.88 -18.57 10.69
C HIS A 41 8.22 -17.96 10.29
N GLY A 42 8.36 -16.65 10.49
CA GLY A 42 9.60 -15.93 10.16
C GLY A 42 9.79 -15.62 8.69
N MET A 43 8.89 -16.05 7.81
CA MET A 43 8.97 -15.80 6.37
C MET A 43 8.09 -14.63 5.96
N VAL A 44 8.64 -13.73 5.16
CA VAL A 44 7.87 -12.63 4.56
C VAL A 44 7.03 -13.19 3.42
N LEU A 45 5.72 -13.05 3.54
CA LEU A 45 4.78 -13.53 2.52
C LEU A 45 4.29 -12.41 1.61
N ALA A 46 4.17 -11.19 2.13
CA ALA A 46 3.74 -10.05 1.36
C ALA A 46 4.09 -8.77 2.10
N VAL A 47 4.09 -7.66 1.38
CA VAL A 47 4.23 -6.33 1.98
C VAL A 47 3.08 -5.44 1.48
N VAL A 48 2.71 -4.47 2.28
CA VAL A 48 1.63 -3.53 1.95
C VAL A 48 2.19 -2.12 1.92
N ALA A 49 2.01 -1.44 0.80
CA ALA A 49 2.32 -0.03 0.67
C ALA A 49 1.00 0.75 0.63
N VAL A 50 0.88 1.76 1.49
CA VAL A 50 -0.30 2.63 1.54
C VAL A 50 0.10 3.99 1.01
N GLU A 51 -0.54 4.41 -0.08
CA GLU A 51 -0.22 5.67 -0.72
C GLU A 51 -1.37 6.66 -0.61
N THR A 52 -1.02 7.94 -0.69
CA THR A 52 -1.97 9.04 -0.76
C THR A 52 -1.75 9.78 -2.07
N ASP A 53 -2.58 10.78 -2.37
CA ASP A 53 -2.45 11.51 -3.64
C ASP A 53 -1.06 12.11 -3.86
N SER A 54 -0.47 12.67 -2.81
CA SER A 54 0.83 13.34 -2.93
C SER A 54 2.00 12.37 -3.02
N THR A 55 1.83 11.11 -2.60
CA THR A 55 2.91 10.12 -2.61
C THR A 55 2.89 9.24 -3.86
N ILE A 56 1.83 9.31 -4.65
CA ILE A 56 1.73 8.57 -5.91
C ILE A 56 2.50 9.31 -6.99
N THR A 57 3.76 8.97 -7.17
CA THR A 57 4.66 9.62 -8.13
C THR A 57 5.44 8.55 -8.89
N PRO A 58 6.01 8.89 -10.07
CA PRO A 58 6.89 7.95 -10.79
C PRO A 58 8.11 7.54 -9.95
N GLU A 59 8.65 8.45 -9.14
CA GLU A 59 9.78 8.18 -8.27
C GLU A 59 9.41 7.15 -7.20
N LYS A 60 8.22 7.27 -6.60
CA LYS A 60 7.73 6.29 -5.63
C LYS A 60 7.51 4.95 -6.28
N ALA A 61 7.08 4.94 -7.54
CA ALA A 61 6.88 3.70 -8.28
C ALA A 61 8.18 2.93 -8.50
N ASP A 62 9.33 3.60 -8.49
CA ASP A 62 10.61 2.91 -8.54
C ASP A 62 10.84 2.09 -7.27
N VAL A 63 10.34 2.57 -6.13
CA VAL A 63 10.38 1.79 -4.88
C VAL A 63 9.50 0.56 -5.00
N TRP A 64 8.28 0.71 -5.53
CA TRP A 64 7.38 -0.43 -5.74
C TRP A 64 8.02 -1.46 -6.68
N LYS A 65 8.66 -0.98 -7.74
CA LYS A 65 9.33 -1.84 -8.71
C LYS A 65 10.46 -2.63 -8.05
N SER A 66 11.26 -1.99 -7.21
CA SER A 66 12.33 -2.67 -6.47
C SER A 66 11.78 -3.80 -5.61
N ILE A 67 10.66 -3.58 -4.94
CA ILE A 67 10.03 -4.59 -4.09
C ILE A 67 9.64 -5.82 -4.90
N VAL A 68 8.95 -5.63 -6.04
CA VAL A 68 8.51 -6.77 -6.84
C VAL A 68 9.66 -7.46 -7.56
N GLU A 69 10.71 -6.73 -7.90
CA GLU A 69 11.89 -7.32 -8.53
C GLU A 69 12.67 -8.22 -7.57
N GLU A 70 12.54 -7.97 -6.27
CA GLU A 70 13.11 -8.84 -5.25
C GLU A 70 12.31 -10.13 -5.06
N GLY A 71 11.19 -10.27 -5.76
CA GLY A 71 10.32 -11.42 -5.65
C GLY A 71 9.27 -11.34 -4.54
N THR A 72 9.14 -10.19 -3.90
CA THR A 72 8.18 -10.00 -2.82
C THR A 72 6.82 -9.60 -3.39
N LYS A 73 5.75 -10.22 -2.89
CA LYS A 73 4.39 -9.84 -3.26
C LYS A 73 4.08 -8.46 -2.69
N LEU A 74 3.67 -7.54 -3.55
CA LEU A 74 3.30 -6.19 -3.15
C LEU A 74 1.79 -5.99 -3.25
N ILE A 75 1.20 -5.55 -2.15
CA ILE A 75 -0.18 -5.09 -2.08
C ILE A 75 -0.12 -3.57 -1.98
N LEU A 76 -0.71 -2.89 -2.95
CA LEU A 76 -0.68 -1.43 -3.02
C LEU A 76 -2.08 -0.89 -2.75
N MET A 77 -2.21 -0.09 -1.68
CA MET A 77 -3.48 0.53 -1.31
C MET A 77 -3.45 2.01 -1.70
N ILE A 78 -4.42 2.43 -2.49
CA ILE A 78 -4.47 3.78 -3.06
C ILE A 78 -5.86 4.39 -2.87
N PRO A 79 -5.96 5.74 -2.91
CA PRO A 79 -7.28 6.37 -2.95
C PRO A 79 -8.06 5.91 -4.18
N LYS A 80 -9.34 5.67 -4.02
CA LYS A 80 -10.20 5.16 -5.09
C LYS A 80 -10.11 6.00 -6.38
N HIS A 81 -10.09 7.32 -6.23
CA HIS A 81 -10.05 8.23 -7.39
C HIS A 81 -8.68 8.25 -8.09
N ALA A 82 -7.64 7.66 -7.50
CA ALA A 82 -6.30 7.63 -8.09
C ALA A 82 -6.03 6.38 -8.92
N ARG A 83 -7.03 5.51 -9.10
CA ARG A 83 -6.82 4.21 -9.76
C ARG A 83 -6.28 4.35 -11.18
N VAL A 84 -6.81 5.28 -11.98
CA VAL A 84 -6.35 5.47 -13.36
C VAL A 84 -4.90 5.93 -13.39
N LYS A 85 -4.56 6.92 -12.54
CA LYS A 85 -3.20 7.44 -12.44
C LYS A 85 -2.22 6.35 -12.06
N VAL A 86 -2.56 5.54 -11.05
CA VAL A 86 -1.71 4.45 -10.58
C VAL A 86 -1.55 3.38 -11.66
N THR A 87 -2.64 3.02 -12.33
CA THR A 87 -2.59 2.03 -13.41
C THR A 87 -1.63 2.46 -14.51
N ASP A 88 -1.69 3.73 -14.92
CA ASP A 88 -0.80 4.25 -15.94
C ASP A 88 0.66 4.18 -15.50
N ILE A 89 0.95 4.53 -14.24
CA ILE A 89 2.30 4.46 -13.71
C ILE A 89 2.81 3.01 -13.66
N LEU A 90 1.98 2.08 -13.22
CA LEU A 90 2.35 0.67 -13.18
C LEU A 90 2.64 0.10 -14.56
N TRP A 91 1.87 0.51 -15.58
CA TRP A 91 2.14 0.13 -16.95
C TRP A 91 3.47 0.70 -17.45
N GLN A 92 3.75 1.97 -17.16
CA GLN A 92 5.01 2.62 -17.55
C GLN A 92 6.21 1.93 -16.93
N LYS A 93 6.08 1.44 -15.70
CA LYS A 93 7.16 0.76 -14.99
C LYS A 93 7.23 -0.75 -15.30
N GLY A 94 6.26 -1.27 -16.03
CA GLY A 94 6.24 -2.69 -16.43
C GLY A 94 5.93 -3.65 -15.31
N ILE A 95 5.24 -3.21 -14.25
CA ILE A 95 4.93 -4.03 -13.08
C ILE A 95 3.42 -4.20 -12.84
N MET A 96 2.59 -3.82 -13.78
CA MET A 96 1.12 -3.86 -13.60
C MET A 96 0.62 -5.24 -13.19
N ASP A 97 1.18 -6.30 -13.77
CA ASP A 97 0.76 -7.68 -13.52
C ASP A 97 1.40 -8.28 -12.25
N ARG A 98 2.28 -7.54 -11.58
CA ARG A 98 3.02 -8.03 -10.42
C ARG A 98 2.61 -7.36 -9.11
N VAL A 99 1.67 -6.44 -9.17
CA VAL A 99 1.19 -5.67 -8.01
C VAL A 99 -0.29 -5.93 -7.82
N SER A 100 -0.69 -6.24 -6.59
CA SER A 100 -2.11 -6.35 -6.23
C SER A 100 -2.57 -4.98 -5.76
N VAL A 101 -3.46 -4.35 -6.52
CA VAL A 101 -3.95 -3.00 -6.22
C VAL A 101 -5.29 -3.08 -5.49
N GLY A 102 -5.36 -2.48 -4.32
CA GLY A 102 -6.61 -2.26 -3.61
C GLY A 102 -6.86 -0.76 -3.50
N SER A 103 -8.06 -0.37 -3.21
CA SER A 103 -8.41 1.04 -3.09
C SER A 103 -9.18 1.30 -1.81
N TYR A 104 -9.10 2.53 -1.36
CA TYR A 104 -9.85 2.99 -0.19
C TYR A 104 -10.52 4.32 -0.48
N GLU A 105 -11.60 4.56 0.22
CA GLU A 105 -12.21 5.88 0.28
C GLU A 105 -12.78 6.09 1.67
N ILE A 106 -12.83 7.34 2.08
CA ILE A 106 -13.40 7.70 3.37
C ILE A 106 -14.70 8.45 3.09
N ALA A 107 -15.77 7.89 3.61
CA ALA A 107 -17.10 8.50 3.48
C ALA A 107 -17.59 8.93 4.86
N ILE A 108 -18.02 10.17 4.97
CA ILE A 108 -18.63 10.70 6.18
C ILE A 108 -20.08 11.00 5.87
N THR A 109 -20.97 10.33 6.60
CA THR A 109 -22.40 10.58 6.47
C THR A 109 -22.84 11.48 7.60
N MET A 110 -23.36 12.64 7.25
CA MET A 110 -23.87 13.60 8.22
C MET A 110 -25.36 13.43 8.40
N PRO A 111 -25.86 13.54 9.64
CA PRO A 111 -27.29 13.45 9.89
C PRO A 111 -28.08 14.62 9.29
#